data_7eb5f57f984bb3a388b713233d28230a
#
_entry.id   7eb5f57f984bb3a388b713233d28230a
#
_cell.length_a   1.000
_cell.length_b   1.000
_cell.length_c   1.000
_cell.angle_alpha   90.00
_cell.angle_beta   90.00
_cell.angle_gamma   90.00
#
_symmetry.space_group_name_H-M   'P 1'
#
loop_
_entity.id
_entity.type
_entity.pdbx_description
1 polymer ?
#
loop_
_entity_poly.entity_id
_entity_poly.type
_entity_poly.pdbx_seq_one_letter_code
_entity_poly.pdbx_strand_id
1 'polypeptide(L)'
;MQIDGDASPRIFAPTHGDLLTDFLKIFDELERATHAHRQFHLSEATRLSQTLMNQPFPEKKLVSPAQVQLIIDLSERGPGTIGELATRLKVTAPAISLLVDRMEAHGIVERVRSTLDRRVVQVRLTDIASQMSAAMLRVARAQVESFLDATPADQRQPFLENLARFVRTIARVEDFIAPAPLLTKPEAT
;
A
#
# COMPACT_ATOMS: atom_id res chain seq x y z
N MET A 1 -25.03 -31.76 36.71
CA MET A 1 -24.18 -32.01 35.53
C MET A 1 -23.50 -30.71 35.22
N GLN A 2 -22.32 -30.56 35.77
CA GLN A 2 -21.50 -29.34 35.81
C GLN A 2 -20.62 -29.32 34.56
N ILE A 3 -20.77 -28.32 33.73
CA ILE A 3 -19.93 -28.15 32.53
C ILE A 3 -18.85 -27.13 32.95
N ASP A 4 -17.73 -27.65 33.45
CA ASP A 4 -16.49 -26.92 33.57
C ASP A 4 -15.96 -26.68 32.15
N GLY A 5 -15.96 -25.45 31.71
CA GLY A 5 -15.51 -25.02 30.40
C GLY A 5 -14.78 -23.69 30.42
N ASP A 6 -13.84 -23.52 31.36
CA ASP A 6 -12.83 -22.46 31.24
C ASP A 6 -11.66 -23.02 30.46
N ALA A 7 -11.80 -23.00 29.10
CA ALA A 7 -10.70 -23.21 28.18
C ALA A 7 -10.14 -21.84 27.76
N SER A 8 -9.68 -21.06 28.72
CA SER A 8 -8.72 -19.99 28.40
C SER A 8 -7.50 -20.62 27.73
N PRO A 9 -7.11 -20.19 26.53
CA PRO A 9 -5.91 -20.73 25.90
C PRO A 9 -4.73 -20.46 26.84
N ARG A 10 -4.09 -21.54 27.30
CA ARG A 10 -2.84 -21.44 28.06
C ARG A 10 -1.81 -20.78 27.17
N ILE A 11 -1.60 -19.48 27.38
CA ILE A 11 -0.51 -18.75 26.76
C ILE A 11 0.76 -19.30 27.41
N PHE A 12 1.33 -20.36 26.82
CA PHE A 12 2.71 -20.70 27.09
C PHE A 12 3.55 -19.50 26.69
N ALA A 13 4.36 -18.97 27.60
CA ALA A 13 5.33 -17.95 27.23
C ALA A 13 6.28 -18.60 26.19
N PRO A 14 6.19 -18.20 24.92
CA PRO A 14 6.96 -18.89 23.87
C PRO A 14 8.45 -18.63 24.05
N THR A 15 9.27 -19.63 23.78
CA THR A 15 10.71 -19.43 23.70
C THR A 15 11.04 -18.51 22.51
N HIS A 16 12.21 -17.87 22.50
CA HIS A 16 12.62 -17.00 21.39
C HIS A 16 12.64 -17.74 20.04
N GLY A 17 12.96 -19.04 20.04
CA GLY A 17 12.91 -19.90 18.86
C GLY A 17 11.50 -20.16 18.34
N ASP A 18 10.54 -20.35 19.24
CA ASP A 18 9.13 -20.54 18.88
C ASP A 18 8.54 -19.27 18.30
N LEU A 19 8.87 -18.10 18.86
CA LEU A 19 8.45 -16.79 18.35
C LEU A 19 8.99 -16.53 16.93
N LEU A 20 10.24 -16.89 16.65
CA LEU A 20 10.79 -16.75 15.30
C LEU A 20 10.07 -17.64 14.29
N THR A 21 9.80 -18.88 14.67
CA THR A 21 9.08 -19.84 13.81
C THR A 21 7.66 -19.35 13.52
N ASP A 22 6.95 -18.87 14.53
CA ASP A 22 5.60 -18.36 14.38
C ASP A 22 5.59 -17.05 13.57
N PHE A 23 6.58 -16.19 13.77
CA PHE A 23 6.77 -14.99 12.98
C PHE A 23 6.95 -15.32 11.47
N LEU A 24 7.81 -16.30 11.14
CA LEU A 24 8.04 -16.70 9.74
C LEU A 24 6.76 -17.26 9.09
N LYS A 25 5.96 -18.03 9.84
CA LYS A 25 4.65 -18.51 9.36
C LYS A 25 3.70 -17.37 9.07
N ILE A 26 3.56 -16.42 10.02
CA ILE A 26 2.70 -15.24 9.86
C ILE A 26 3.18 -14.39 8.68
N PHE A 27 4.50 -14.26 8.50
CA PHE A 27 5.07 -13.52 7.38
C PHE A 27 4.74 -14.17 6.02
N ASP A 28 4.85 -15.48 5.91
CA ASP A 28 4.46 -16.23 4.71
C ASP A 28 2.94 -16.13 4.43
N GLU A 29 2.11 -16.16 5.49
CA GLU A 29 0.68 -15.91 5.36
C GLU A 29 0.38 -14.47 4.91
N LEU A 30 1.12 -13.48 5.41
CA LEU A 30 1.00 -12.09 5.00
C LEU A 30 1.37 -11.90 3.52
N GLU A 31 2.44 -12.54 3.05
CA GLU A 31 2.81 -12.50 1.62
C GLU A 31 1.71 -13.10 0.74
N ARG A 32 1.17 -14.26 1.13
CA ARG A 32 0.05 -14.89 0.42
C ARG A 32 -1.20 -14.02 0.43
N ALA A 33 -1.55 -13.45 1.59
CA ALA A 33 -2.70 -12.57 1.74
C ALA A 33 -2.53 -11.27 0.93
N THR A 34 -1.34 -10.66 0.93
CA THR A 34 -1.06 -9.46 0.13
C THR A 34 -1.08 -9.75 -1.36
N HIS A 35 -0.64 -10.92 -1.80
CA HIS A 35 -0.75 -11.35 -3.19
C HIS A 35 -2.22 -11.53 -3.59
N ALA A 36 -3.01 -12.27 -2.82
CA ALA A 36 -4.44 -12.47 -3.06
C ALA A 36 -5.21 -11.14 -3.05
N HIS A 37 -4.91 -10.26 -2.11
CA HIS A 37 -5.48 -8.91 -2.02
C HIS A 37 -5.18 -8.07 -3.27
N ARG A 38 -3.94 -8.13 -3.77
CA ARG A 38 -3.54 -7.46 -5.02
C ARG A 38 -4.33 -8.01 -6.22
N GLN A 39 -4.47 -9.32 -6.33
CA GLN A 39 -5.26 -9.95 -7.41
C GLN A 39 -6.73 -9.55 -7.34
N PHE A 40 -7.30 -9.51 -6.13
CA PHE A 40 -8.68 -9.03 -5.93
C PHE A 40 -8.83 -7.58 -6.41
N HIS A 41 -7.94 -6.67 -6.01
CA HIS A 41 -8.02 -5.28 -6.44
C HIS A 41 -7.85 -5.12 -7.96
N LEU A 42 -6.99 -5.91 -8.58
CA LEU A 42 -6.83 -5.91 -10.04
C LEU A 42 -8.11 -6.37 -10.74
N SER A 43 -8.75 -7.44 -10.26
CA SER A 43 -10.01 -7.94 -10.82
C SER A 43 -11.15 -6.92 -10.66
N GLU A 44 -11.26 -6.27 -9.50
CA GLU A 44 -12.25 -5.22 -9.27
C GLU A 44 -11.97 -3.97 -10.12
N ALA A 45 -10.71 -3.55 -10.25
CA ALA A 45 -10.32 -2.45 -11.12
C ALA A 45 -10.68 -2.76 -12.59
N THR A 46 -10.44 -3.99 -13.05
CA THR A 46 -10.81 -4.44 -14.39
C THR A 46 -12.32 -4.42 -14.57
N ARG A 47 -13.09 -4.96 -13.62
CA ARG A 47 -14.54 -4.94 -13.64
C ARG A 47 -15.12 -3.52 -13.70
N LEU A 48 -14.63 -2.63 -12.85
CA LEU A 48 -15.05 -1.23 -12.81
C LEU A 48 -14.67 -0.50 -14.11
N SER A 49 -13.47 -0.74 -14.64
CA SER A 49 -13.04 -0.16 -15.92
C SER A 49 -13.92 -0.62 -17.08
N GLN A 50 -14.24 -1.90 -17.16
CA GLN A 50 -15.17 -2.42 -18.18
C GLN A 50 -16.55 -1.78 -18.04
N THR A 51 -17.05 -1.61 -16.82
CA THR A 51 -18.38 -1.03 -16.56
C THR A 51 -18.42 0.47 -16.88
N LEU A 52 -17.37 1.22 -16.55
CA LEU A 52 -17.34 2.69 -16.66
C LEU A 52 -16.78 3.18 -17.99
N MET A 53 -15.84 2.45 -18.58
CA MET A 53 -15.10 2.86 -19.78
C MET A 53 -15.39 2.00 -21.01
N ASN A 54 -16.12 0.90 -20.85
CA ASN A 54 -16.29 -0.14 -21.87
C ASN A 54 -14.96 -0.65 -22.46
N GLN A 55 -13.88 -0.59 -21.68
CA GLN A 55 -12.55 -1.04 -22.02
C GLN A 55 -11.95 -1.84 -20.87
N PRO A 56 -11.17 -2.89 -21.13
CA PRO A 56 -10.48 -3.62 -20.07
C PRO A 56 -9.39 -2.70 -19.44
N PHE A 57 -9.29 -2.77 -18.13
CA PHE A 57 -8.14 -2.17 -17.43
C PHE A 57 -6.85 -2.80 -17.98
N PRO A 58 -5.83 -2.02 -18.34
CA PRO A 58 -4.61 -2.56 -18.94
C PRO A 58 -3.89 -3.47 -17.94
N GLU A 59 -4.13 -4.77 -18.04
CA GLU A 59 -3.58 -5.81 -17.13
C GLU A 59 -2.05 -5.81 -17.04
N LYS A 60 -1.37 -5.32 -18.06
CA LYS A 60 0.10 -5.34 -18.14
C LYS A 60 0.82 -4.22 -17.40
N LYS A 61 0.11 -3.27 -16.81
CA LYS A 61 0.74 -2.19 -16.05
C LYS A 61 0.18 -2.15 -14.63
N LEU A 62 0.68 -3.06 -13.80
CA LEU A 62 0.60 -2.92 -12.34
C LEU A 62 0.89 -1.46 -11.98
N VAL A 63 -0.06 -0.85 -11.31
CA VAL A 63 0.11 0.51 -10.81
C VAL A 63 1.30 0.49 -9.86
N SER A 64 2.34 1.24 -10.16
CA SER A 64 3.53 1.28 -9.30
C SER A 64 3.17 1.88 -7.93
N PRO A 65 3.93 1.59 -6.87
CA PRO A 65 3.69 2.19 -5.55
C PRO A 65 3.60 3.72 -5.60
N ALA A 66 4.42 4.38 -6.43
CA ALA A 66 4.38 5.83 -6.60
C ALA A 66 3.07 6.31 -7.26
N GLN A 67 2.53 5.55 -8.21
CA GLN A 67 1.22 5.85 -8.80
C GLN A 67 0.09 5.70 -7.79
N VAL A 68 0.12 4.63 -6.97
CA VAL A 68 -0.85 4.43 -5.88
C VAL A 68 -0.81 5.61 -4.91
N GLN A 69 0.38 6.02 -4.48
CA GLN A 69 0.53 7.15 -3.56
C GLN A 69 -0.02 8.45 -4.14
N LEU A 70 0.23 8.72 -5.43
CA LEU A 70 -0.32 9.91 -6.09
C LEU A 70 -1.85 9.85 -6.20
N ILE A 71 -2.44 8.68 -6.51
CA ILE A 71 -3.89 8.50 -6.55
C ILE A 71 -4.50 8.75 -5.17
N ILE A 72 -3.91 8.19 -4.12
CA ILE A 72 -4.38 8.40 -2.73
C ILE A 72 -4.30 9.88 -2.36
N ASP A 73 -3.15 10.53 -2.60
CA ASP A 73 -2.97 11.96 -2.27
C ASP A 73 -4.00 12.85 -3.00
N LEU A 74 -4.21 12.61 -4.30
CA LEU A 74 -5.22 13.35 -5.09
C LEU A 74 -6.65 13.05 -4.63
N SER A 75 -6.94 11.83 -4.19
CA SER A 75 -8.26 11.45 -3.67
C SER A 75 -8.57 12.10 -2.32
N GLU A 76 -7.57 12.20 -1.44
CA GLU A 76 -7.75 12.69 -0.08
C GLU A 76 -7.61 14.21 0.04
N ARG A 77 -6.66 14.79 -0.70
CA ARG A 77 -6.29 16.22 -0.59
C ARG A 77 -6.74 17.07 -1.76
N GLY A 78 -7.29 16.42 -2.79
CA GLY A 78 -7.73 17.08 -4.01
C GLY A 78 -6.60 17.49 -4.95
N PRO A 79 -6.93 18.31 -5.97
CA PRO A 79 -5.98 18.75 -6.98
C PRO A 79 -4.77 19.46 -6.41
N GLY A 80 -3.64 19.38 -7.12
CA GLY A 80 -2.41 20.06 -6.73
C GLY A 80 -1.51 20.36 -7.92
N THR A 81 -0.67 21.39 -7.80
CA THR A 81 0.39 21.67 -8.75
C THR A 81 1.50 20.62 -8.66
N ILE A 82 2.34 20.49 -9.68
CA ILE A 82 3.51 19.60 -9.67
C ILE A 82 4.40 19.85 -8.44
N GLY A 83 4.61 21.13 -8.06
CA GLY A 83 5.42 21.48 -6.90
C GLY A 83 4.78 21.08 -5.57
N GLU A 84 3.46 21.30 -5.42
CA GLU A 84 2.72 20.85 -4.22
C GLU A 84 2.74 19.33 -4.08
N LEU A 85 2.49 18.60 -5.17
CA LEU A 85 2.51 17.13 -5.19
C LEU A 85 3.90 16.59 -4.87
N ALA A 86 4.97 17.20 -5.40
CA ALA A 86 6.36 16.86 -5.09
C ALA A 86 6.64 17.02 -3.59
N THR A 87 6.19 18.11 -3.00
CA THR A 87 6.34 18.38 -1.56
C THR A 87 5.56 17.38 -0.72
N ARG A 88 4.28 17.12 -1.06
CA ARG A 88 3.40 16.17 -0.34
C ARG A 88 3.97 14.75 -0.35
N LEU A 89 4.48 14.31 -1.51
CA LEU A 89 5.01 12.95 -1.71
C LEU A 89 6.50 12.82 -1.40
N LYS A 90 7.17 13.91 -0.99
CA LYS A 90 8.60 13.96 -0.63
C LYS A 90 9.52 13.45 -1.76
N VAL A 91 9.20 13.83 -2.99
CA VAL A 91 9.99 13.52 -4.18
C VAL A 91 10.31 14.80 -4.97
N THR A 92 11.12 14.70 -6.01
CA THR A 92 11.47 15.86 -6.84
C THR A 92 10.36 16.22 -7.84
N ALA A 93 10.23 17.50 -8.19
CA ALA A 93 9.26 17.96 -9.15
C ALA A 93 9.40 17.30 -10.55
N PRO A 94 10.63 17.07 -11.09
CA PRO A 94 10.80 16.29 -12.32
C PRO A 94 10.26 14.85 -12.21
N ALA A 95 10.44 14.18 -11.05
CA ALA A 95 9.92 12.83 -10.85
C ALA A 95 8.38 12.81 -10.88
N ILE A 96 7.73 13.78 -10.22
CA ILE A 96 6.27 13.93 -10.28
C ILE A 96 5.81 14.27 -11.69
N SER A 97 6.50 15.16 -12.41
CA SER A 97 6.13 15.50 -13.79
C SER A 97 6.09 14.27 -14.67
N LEU A 98 7.15 13.45 -14.64
CA LEU A 98 7.24 12.21 -15.40
C LEU A 98 6.16 11.18 -14.98
N LEU A 99 5.85 11.09 -13.70
CA LEU A 99 4.79 10.23 -13.19
C LEU A 99 3.43 10.68 -13.72
N VAL A 100 3.14 11.98 -13.63
CA VAL A 100 1.90 12.59 -14.11
C VAL A 100 1.77 12.40 -15.63
N ASP A 101 2.82 12.63 -16.43
CA ASP A 101 2.80 12.41 -17.88
C ASP A 101 2.35 10.98 -18.24
N ARG A 102 2.91 9.99 -17.53
CA ARG A 102 2.53 8.58 -17.72
C ARG A 102 1.09 8.29 -17.31
N MET A 103 0.63 8.87 -16.22
CA MET A 103 -0.74 8.66 -15.72
C MET A 103 -1.76 9.39 -16.58
N GLU A 104 -1.43 10.56 -17.11
CA GLU A 104 -2.26 11.32 -18.05
C GLU A 104 -2.43 10.56 -19.37
N ALA A 105 -1.33 9.98 -19.91
CA ALA A 105 -1.39 9.12 -21.08
C ALA A 105 -2.28 7.87 -20.91
N HIS A 106 -2.57 7.46 -19.67
CA HIS A 106 -3.48 6.37 -19.35
C HIS A 106 -4.87 6.84 -18.90
N GLY A 107 -5.16 8.13 -18.96
CA GLY A 107 -6.45 8.70 -18.56
C GLY A 107 -6.75 8.59 -17.06
N ILE A 108 -5.73 8.44 -16.22
CA ILE A 108 -5.88 8.36 -14.76
C ILE A 108 -5.93 9.76 -14.14
N VAL A 109 -5.08 10.64 -14.62
CA VAL A 109 -5.04 12.05 -14.21
C VAL A 109 -5.20 12.96 -15.41
N GLU A 110 -5.53 14.20 -15.17
CA GLU A 110 -5.58 15.27 -16.16
C GLU A 110 -5.01 16.56 -15.59
N ARG A 111 -4.45 17.39 -16.48
CA ARG A 111 -4.01 18.73 -16.15
C ARG A 111 -5.15 19.72 -16.42
N VAL A 112 -5.53 20.47 -15.40
CA VAL A 112 -6.56 21.49 -15.49
C VAL A 112 -6.04 22.84 -15.04
N ARG A 113 -6.55 23.93 -15.64
CA ARG A 113 -6.24 25.27 -15.14
C ARG A 113 -7.05 25.52 -13.86
N SER A 114 -6.41 26.07 -12.85
CA SER A 114 -7.09 26.45 -11.61
C SER A 114 -8.22 27.45 -11.90
N THR A 115 -9.34 27.26 -11.22
CA THR A 115 -10.48 28.19 -11.29
C THR A 115 -10.19 29.52 -10.58
N LEU A 116 -9.25 29.52 -9.61
CA LEU A 116 -8.85 30.69 -8.83
C LEU A 116 -7.82 31.54 -9.57
N ASP A 117 -6.85 30.90 -10.20
CA ASP A 117 -5.82 31.57 -11.03
C ASP A 117 -5.53 30.70 -12.27
N ARG A 118 -5.97 31.19 -13.43
CA ARG A 118 -5.80 30.50 -14.72
C ARG A 118 -4.33 30.32 -15.17
N ARG A 119 -3.39 30.97 -14.49
CA ARG A 119 -1.94 30.79 -14.72
C ARG A 119 -1.43 29.52 -14.07
N VAL A 120 -2.16 29.02 -13.08
CA VAL A 120 -1.79 27.84 -12.33
C VAL A 120 -2.40 26.60 -12.98
N VAL A 121 -1.56 25.62 -13.30
CA VAL A 121 -1.95 24.29 -13.79
C VAL A 121 -1.90 23.32 -12.61
N GLN A 122 -3.01 22.66 -12.37
CA GLN A 122 -3.16 21.63 -11.35
C GLN A 122 -3.39 20.27 -11.99
N VAL A 123 -2.95 19.22 -11.31
CA VAL A 123 -3.21 17.83 -11.64
C VAL A 123 -4.37 17.36 -10.78
N ARG A 124 -5.34 16.68 -11.38
CA ARG A 124 -6.43 16.01 -10.67
C ARG A 124 -6.67 14.62 -11.24
N LEU A 125 -7.37 13.77 -10.50
CA LEU A 125 -7.90 12.53 -11.06
C LEU A 125 -8.97 12.85 -12.11
N THR A 126 -9.03 12.05 -13.18
CA THR A 126 -10.19 12.06 -14.08
C THR A 126 -11.42 11.57 -13.31
N ASP A 127 -12.62 11.92 -13.79
CA ASP A 127 -13.87 11.50 -13.12
C ASP A 127 -13.97 9.98 -12.96
N ILE A 128 -13.52 9.23 -13.95
CA ILE A 128 -13.50 7.76 -13.91
C ILE A 128 -12.49 7.27 -12.87
N ALA A 129 -11.27 7.80 -12.89
CA ALA A 129 -10.24 7.42 -11.91
C ALA A 129 -10.66 7.78 -10.48
N SER A 130 -11.35 8.89 -10.29
CA SER A 130 -11.91 9.30 -9.00
C SER A 130 -12.97 8.30 -8.50
N GLN A 131 -13.89 7.88 -9.36
CA GLN A 131 -14.91 6.88 -9.01
C GLN A 131 -14.29 5.52 -8.69
N MET A 132 -13.31 5.07 -9.50
CA MET A 132 -12.57 3.83 -9.25
C MET A 132 -11.82 3.89 -7.92
N SER A 133 -11.08 4.96 -7.68
CA SER A 133 -10.33 5.19 -6.44
C SER A 133 -11.26 5.17 -5.22
N ALA A 134 -12.40 5.87 -5.29
CA ALA A 134 -13.39 5.87 -4.21
C ALA A 134 -13.96 4.47 -3.94
N ALA A 135 -14.20 3.66 -4.98
CA ALA A 135 -14.68 2.29 -4.82
C ALA A 135 -13.63 1.40 -4.14
N MET A 136 -12.37 1.51 -4.56
CA MET A 136 -11.24 0.76 -3.98
C MET A 136 -11.02 1.14 -2.51
N LEU A 137 -11.05 2.42 -2.18
CA LEU A 137 -10.90 2.91 -0.80
C LEU A 137 -12.05 2.43 0.10
N ARG A 138 -13.30 2.33 -0.41
CA ARG A 138 -14.41 1.75 0.36
C ARG A 138 -14.15 0.29 0.73
N VAL A 139 -13.65 -0.51 -0.21
CA VAL A 139 -13.29 -1.91 0.05
C VAL A 139 -12.18 -2.01 1.09
N ALA A 140 -11.11 -1.23 0.94
CA ALA A 140 -10.00 -1.22 1.89
C ALA A 140 -10.47 -0.80 3.30
N ARG A 141 -11.32 0.21 3.40
CA ARG A 141 -11.90 0.64 4.69
C ARG A 141 -12.73 -0.46 5.33
N ALA A 142 -13.63 -1.10 4.58
CA ALA A 142 -14.46 -2.19 5.12
C ALA A 142 -13.61 -3.36 5.66
N GLN A 143 -12.48 -3.67 5.02
CA GLN A 143 -11.55 -4.69 5.51
C GLN A 143 -10.89 -4.26 6.82
N VAL A 144 -10.43 -3.01 6.93
CA VAL A 144 -9.86 -2.47 8.18
C VAL A 144 -10.90 -2.41 9.29
N GLU A 145 -12.12 -1.97 8.99
CA GLU A 145 -13.24 -1.94 9.96
C GLU A 145 -13.55 -3.35 10.46
N SER A 146 -13.66 -4.33 9.57
CA SER A 146 -13.88 -5.74 9.95
C SER A 146 -12.78 -6.29 10.87
N PHE A 147 -11.53 -5.95 10.59
CA PHE A 147 -10.41 -6.31 11.46
C PHE A 147 -10.51 -5.63 12.83
N LEU A 148 -10.81 -4.34 12.85
CA LEU A 148 -10.95 -3.58 14.10
C LEU A 148 -12.11 -4.09 14.95
N ASP A 149 -13.23 -4.47 14.34
CA ASP A 149 -14.39 -5.04 15.04
C ASP A 149 -14.08 -6.41 15.65
N ALA A 150 -13.26 -7.21 14.98
CA ALA A 150 -12.79 -8.49 15.49
C ALA A 150 -11.69 -8.36 16.58
N THR A 151 -11.11 -7.16 16.75
CA THR A 151 -10.01 -6.91 17.69
C THR A 151 -10.52 -6.20 18.95
N PRO A 152 -10.23 -6.70 20.16
CA PRO A 152 -10.56 -6.02 21.40
C PRO A 152 -10.05 -4.58 21.43
N ALA A 153 -10.85 -3.67 21.99
CA ALA A 153 -10.58 -2.24 21.92
C ALA A 153 -9.22 -1.83 22.54
N ASP A 154 -8.84 -2.51 23.62
CA ASP A 154 -7.57 -2.32 24.33
C ASP A 154 -6.35 -2.82 23.54
N GLN A 155 -6.54 -3.70 22.56
CA GLN A 155 -5.49 -4.26 21.72
C GLN A 155 -5.28 -3.50 20.41
N ARG A 156 -6.23 -2.67 19.98
CA ARG A 156 -6.17 -1.95 18.68
C ARG A 156 -4.97 -1.02 18.59
N GLN A 157 -4.78 -0.18 19.59
CA GLN A 157 -3.68 0.79 19.60
C GLN A 157 -2.30 0.10 19.75
N PRO A 158 -2.09 -0.84 20.70
CA PRO A 158 -0.85 -1.61 20.77
C PRO A 158 -0.52 -2.37 19.48
N PHE A 159 -1.52 -2.92 18.80
CA PHE A 159 -1.32 -3.57 17.51
C PHE A 159 -0.77 -2.60 16.47
N LEU A 160 -1.39 -1.43 16.30
CA LEU A 160 -0.94 -0.42 15.32
C LEU A 160 0.47 0.07 15.62
N GLU A 161 0.82 0.26 16.89
CA GLU A 161 2.16 0.68 17.30
C GLU A 161 3.21 -0.39 16.99
N ASN A 162 2.91 -1.66 17.26
CA ASN A 162 3.78 -2.78 16.96
C ASN A 162 3.92 -2.99 15.46
N LEU A 163 2.84 -2.90 14.69
CA LEU A 163 2.87 -2.95 13.23
C LEU A 163 3.72 -1.82 12.64
N ALA A 164 3.53 -0.59 13.13
CA ALA A 164 4.34 0.54 12.69
C ALA A 164 5.83 0.38 13.04
N ARG A 165 6.14 -0.23 14.20
CA ARG A 165 7.52 -0.56 14.59
C ARG A 165 8.10 -1.61 13.64
N PHE A 166 7.35 -2.67 13.37
CA PHE A 166 7.75 -3.74 12.44
C PHE A 166 8.05 -3.18 11.05
N VAL A 167 7.12 -2.41 10.46
CA VAL A 167 7.30 -1.78 9.14
C VAL A 167 8.55 -0.91 9.09
N ARG A 168 8.81 -0.11 10.14
CA ARG A 168 10.03 0.70 10.22
C ARG A 168 11.30 -0.14 10.31
N THR A 169 11.24 -1.29 10.97
CA THR A 169 12.38 -2.20 11.09
C THR A 169 12.70 -2.85 9.75
N ILE A 170 11.71 -3.38 9.05
CA ILE A 170 11.95 -4.01 7.75
C ILE A 170 12.30 -3.01 6.65
N ALA A 171 11.85 -1.74 6.77
CA ALA A 171 12.22 -0.69 5.82
C ALA A 171 13.71 -0.30 5.88
N ARG A 172 14.42 -0.71 6.94
CA ARG A 172 15.87 -0.52 7.13
C ARG A 172 16.68 -1.74 6.73
N VAL A 173 16.22 -2.48 5.74
CA VAL A 173 16.92 -3.72 5.29
C VAL A 173 18.39 -3.46 4.92
N GLU A 174 18.71 -2.26 4.44
CA GLU A 174 20.09 -1.85 4.13
C GLU A 174 21.02 -1.92 5.34
N ASP A 175 20.50 -1.72 6.56
CA ASP A 175 21.28 -1.82 7.81
C ASP A 175 21.66 -3.27 8.16
N PHE A 176 20.98 -4.26 7.57
CA PHE A 176 21.19 -5.70 7.85
C PHE A 176 21.98 -6.40 6.77
N ILE A 177 22.12 -5.82 5.57
CA ILE A 177 22.95 -6.35 4.50
C ILE A 177 24.34 -5.70 4.64
N ALA A 178 25.11 -6.14 5.63
CA ALA A 178 26.55 -5.90 5.59
C ALA A 178 27.07 -6.53 4.28
N PRO A 179 27.89 -5.80 3.48
CA PRO A 179 28.48 -6.41 2.30
C PRO A 179 29.23 -7.66 2.75
N ALA A 180 28.80 -8.83 2.23
CA ALA A 180 29.54 -10.08 2.49
C ALA A 180 31.01 -9.82 2.15
N PRO A 181 31.95 -10.18 3.01
CA PRO A 181 33.36 -10.00 2.70
C PRO A 181 33.60 -10.68 1.35
N LEU A 182 34.09 -9.90 0.39
CA LEU A 182 34.46 -10.41 -0.92
C LEU A 182 35.36 -11.61 -0.69
N LEU A 183 34.89 -12.79 -1.07
CA LEU A 183 35.71 -14.00 -1.05
C LEU A 183 36.95 -13.69 -1.91
N THR A 184 38.03 -13.37 -1.24
CA THR A 184 39.36 -13.28 -1.90
C THR A 184 39.59 -14.61 -2.55
N LYS A 185 39.74 -14.64 -3.87
CA LYS A 185 40.18 -15.84 -4.59
C LYS A 185 41.47 -16.35 -3.93
N PRO A 186 41.57 -17.64 -3.64
CA PRO A 186 42.87 -18.18 -3.20
C PRO A 186 43.87 -17.92 -4.33
N GLU A 187 44.96 -17.27 -3.98
CA GLU A 187 46.11 -17.12 -4.88
C GLU A 187 46.58 -18.52 -5.27
N ALA A 188 46.57 -18.80 -6.59
CA ALA A 188 47.12 -20.03 -7.13
C ALA A 188 48.65 -19.96 -6.98
N THR A 189 49.19 -20.86 -6.16
CA THR A 189 50.62 -21.14 -6.06
C THR A 189 50.98 -22.18 -7.11
#